data_b1be76872ce242e2a136d7f333a6466f
#
_entry.id   b1be76872ce242e2a136d7f333a6466f
#
_cell.length_a   1.000
_cell.length_b   1.000
_cell.length_c   1.000
_cell.angle_alpha   90.00
_cell.angle_beta   90.00
_cell.angle_gamma   90.00
#
_symmetry.space_group_name_H-M   'P 1'
#
loop_
_entity.id
_entity.type
_entity.pdbx_description
1 polymer ?
#
loop_
_entity_poly.entity_id
_entity_poly.type
_entity_poly.pdbx_seq_one_letter_code
_entity_poly.pdbx_strand_id
1 'polypeptide(L)'
;MNCISYYTVPIRIYFVITETWLHVDILSSLLDPKGLFTVLRRDRIVSRGGGVCVLVRKPLRVIGIDLGNEFDDPEMICFDLILTGNHTRFYALYRPPGYDSDALCYVCKLVKCLTRLESTKYPNIILGDVNLLKVNWNNFSGPGDAVHLTFLSFLLESSFTQLVTFSTRGSNILDVILTTVPSLFGKITCDTPIGDSDHSSVRFELLVSSRPRINNYHNEQPVSNVKYNWHQGDYDAICMFLSGIDWLSVIHSNPSALVVWEVFISILYAAIDMYVPRHSQSSINRSGRHGYRTREISRCTAKTQTLAQA
;
A
#
# COMPACT_ATOMS: atom_id res chain seq x y z
N MET A 1 13.72 -14.95 12.04
CA MET A 1 13.47 -14.05 10.89
C MET A 1 12.19 -14.53 10.23
N ASN A 2 11.09 -13.82 10.49
CA ASN A 2 9.77 -14.17 9.97
C ASN A 2 9.55 -13.41 8.67
N CYS A 3 9.21 -14.08 7.57
CA CYS A 3 9.06 -13.45 6.28
C CYS A 3 7.65 -13.67 5.73
N ILE A 4 6.97 -12.58 5.43
CA ILE A 4 5.69 -12.58 4.72
C ILE A 4 5.98 -12.15 3.28
N SER A 5 5.75 -13.02 2.30
CA SER A 5 6.09 -12.80 0.89
C SER A 5 4.84 -12.59 0.04
N TYR A 6 4.82 -11.55 -0.80
CA TYR A 6 3.63 -11.07 -1.49
C TYR A 6 3.78 -11.01 -3.02
N TYR A 7 2.73 -11.37 -3.76
CA TYR A 7 2.73 -11.42 -5.23
C TYR A 7 1.49 -10.81 -5.87
N THR A 8 1.69 -10.10 -6.98
CA THR A 8 0.74 -10.05 -8.10
C THR A 8 1.53 -10.08 -9.40
N VAL A 9 1.10 -10.94 -10.36
CA VAL A 9 1.88 -11.31 -11.54
C VAL A 9 3.17 -12.05 -11.11
N PRO A 10 3.77 -12.97 -11.83
CA PRO A 10 4.81 -13.87 -11.32
C PRO A 10 6.10 -13.20 -10.80
N ILE A 11 6.06 -11.88 -10.63
CA ILE A 11 7.16 -11.09 -10.07
C ILE A 11 6.83 -10.79 -8.61
N ARG A 12 7.69 -11.23 -7.70
CA ARG A 12 7.64 -10.85 -6.28
C ARG A 12 7.78 -9.34 -6.17
N ILE A 13 6.72 -8.66 -5.77
CA ILE A 13 6.65 -7.21 -5.79
C ILE A 13 7.25 -6.64 -4.52
N TYR A 14 7.07 -7.31 -3.38
CA TYR A 14 7.64 -6.88 -2.11
C TYR A 14 7.71 -8.02 -1.09
N PHE A 15 8.50 -7.79 -0.05
CA PHE A 15 8.63 -8.64 1.11
C PHE A 15 8.41 -7.79 2.34
N VAL A 16 7.66 -8.31 3.31
CA VAL A 16 7.59 -7.79 4.66
C VAL A 16 8.24 -8.83 5.56
N ILE A 17 9.23 -8.42 6.30
CA ILE A 17 10.03 -9.27 7.18
C ILE A 17 9.92 -8.69 8.58
N THR A 18 9.46 -9.49 9.51
CA THR A 18 9.41 -9.18 10.96
C THR A 18 10.54 -9.93 11.67
N GLU A 19 10.88 -9.49 12.86
CA GLU A 19 12.03 -10.03 13.61
C GLU A 19 13.31 -10.09 12.77
N THR A 20 13.64 -8.97 12.14
CA THR A 20 14.80 -8.89 11.24
C THR A 20 16.12 -9.02 11.97
N TRP A 21 16.17 -8.64 13.25
CA TRP A 21 17.36 -8.56 14.09
C TRP A 21 18.45 -7.67 13.49
N LEU A 22 18.04 -6.78 12.58
CA LEU A 22 18.93 -5.79 11.99
C LEU A 22 19.24 -4.68 13.00
N HIS A 23 20.42 -4.08 12.86
CA HIS A 23 20.85 -2.94 13.63
C HIS A 23 21.55 -1.92 12.73
N VAL A 24 21.83 -0.73 13.25
CA VAL A 24 22.33 0.42 12.48
C VAL A 24 23.61 0.14 11.69
N ASP A 25 24.47 -0.76 12.19
CA ASP A 25 25.74 -1.09 11.52
C ASP A 25 25.56 -1.99 10.28
N ILE A 26 24.40 -2.60 10.11
CA ILE A 26 24.09 -3.40 8.94
C ILE A 26 23.52 -2.49 7.86
N LEU A 27 24.29 -2.28 6.80
CA LEU A 27 23.89 -1.41 5.69
C LEU A 27 22.71 -2.03 4.90
N SER A 28 21.75 -1.20 4.51
CA SER A 28 20.62 -1.64 3.69
C SER A 28 21.03 -2.21 2.33
N SER A 29 22.20 -1.82 1.81
CA SER A 29 22.78 -2.39 0.58
C SER A 29 23.12 -3.88 0.68
N LEU A 30 23.31 -4.42 1.89
CA LEU A 30 23.51 -5.86 2.10
C LEU A 30 22.21 -6.65 1.91
N LEU A 31 21.06 -6.02 2.11
CA LEU A 31 19.75 -6.64 1.88
C LEU A 31 19.35 -6.61 0.40
N ASP A 32 19.94 -5.71 -0.37
CA ASP A 32 19.69 -5.55 -1.80
C ASP A 32 21.00 -5.25 -2.55
N PRO A 33 21.91 -6.24 -2.66
CA PRO A 33 23.22 -6.01 -3.30
C PRO A 33 23.12 -5.70 -4.80
N LYS A 34 21.98 -5.99 -5.43
CA LYS A 34 21.74 -5.71 -6.85
C LYS A 34 20.99 -4.39 -7.08
N GLY A 35 20.57 -3.69 -6.03
CA GLY A 35 19.83 -2.44 -6.12
C GLY A 35 18.43 -2.56 -6.72
N LEU A 36 17.80 -3.74 -6.64
CA LEU A 36 16.50 -4.06 -7.26
C LEU A 36 15.29 -3.61 -6.44
N PHE A 37 15.52 -3.26 -5.18
CA PHE A 37 14.45 -2.94 -4.23
C PHE A 37 14.61 -1.54 -3.65
N THR A 38 13.49 -0.94 -3.28
CA THR A 38 13.43 0.12 -2.28
C THR A 38 13.34 -0.56 -0.92
N VAL A 39 14.30 -0.28 -0.05
CA VAL A 39 14.41 -0.86 1.29
C VAL A 39 13.87 0.13 2.29
N LEU A 40 12.83 -0.23 3.03
CA LEU A 40 12.32 0.48 4.20
C LEU A 40 12.60 -0.40 5.42
N ARG A 41 13.13 0.18 6.51
CA ARG A 41 13.43 -0.60 7.71
C ARG A 41 13.21 0.21 8.98
N ARG A 42 12.81 -0.49 10.03
CA ARG A 42 12.67 0.00 11.39
C ARG A 42 13.35 -0.99 12.31
N ASP A 43 14.57 -0.66 12.70
CA ASP A 43 15.35 -1.51 13.57
C ASP A 43 15.00 -1.24 15.03
N ARG A 44 15.05 -2.27 15.87
CA ARG A 44 14.97 -2.09 17.32
C ARG A 44 16.30 -1.56 17.84
N ILE A 45 16.25 -0.44 18.59
CA ILE A 45 17.45 0.28 19.05
C ILE A 45 17.88 -0.20 20.45
N VAL A 46 16.91 -0.49 21.32
CA VAL A 46 17.16 -0.63 22.77
C VAL A 46 17.56 -2.05 23.20
N SER A 47 17.13 -3.06 22.45
CA SER A 47 17.38 -4.46 22.82
C SER A 47 17.60 -5.33 21.58
N ARG A 48 18.22 -6.50 21.80
CA ARG A 48 18.41 -7.48 20.74
C ARG A 48 17.07 -8.06 20.27
N GLY A 49 16.95 -8.39 19.00
CA GLY A 49 15.76 -8.98 18.39
C GLY A 49 14.82 -7.92 17.80
N GLY A 50 13.67 -8.35 17.31
CA GLY A 50 12.65 -7.50 16.70
C GLY A 50 13.08 -6.85 15.38
N GLY A 51 12.49 -5.70 15.08
CA GLY A 51 12.72 -4.97 13.85
C GLY A 51 11.82 -5.42 12.70
N VAL A 52 11.52 -4.49 11.80
CA VAL A 52 10.70 -4.71 10.60
C VAL A 52 11.46 -4.20 9.37
N CYS A 53 11.39 -4.95 8.28
CA CYS A 53 11.94 -4.55 6.99
C CYS A 53 10.92 -4.79 5.89
N VAL A 54 10.84 -3.84 4.96
CA VAL A 54 10.04 -3.96 3.75
C VAL A 54 10.95 -3.77 2.55
N LEU A 55 10.92 -4.73 1.63
CA LEU A 55 11.63 -4.67 0.36
C LEU A 55 10.58 -4.54 -0.75
N VAL A 56 10.48 -3.39 -1.38
CA VAL A 56 9.57 -3.16 -2.52
C VAL A 56 10.36 -3.13 -3.80
N ARG A 57 10.03 -4.00 -4.75
CA ARG A 57 10.76 -4.10 -6.01
C ARG A 57 10.64 -2.81 -6.79
N LYS A 58 11.80 -2.28 -7.21
CA LYS A 58 11.82 -1.20 -8.18
C LYS A 58 11.29 -1.72 -9.52
N PRO A 59 10.53 -0.93 -10.20
CA PRO A 59 10.35 0.52 -10.08
C PRO A 59 9.02 0.90 -9.41
N LEU A 60 8.41 0.05 -8.58
CA LEU A 60 7.19 0.41 -7.86
C LEU A 60 7.41 1.66 -7.00
N ARG A 61 6.48 2.58 -7.10
CA ARG A 61 6.54 3.84 -6.36
C ARG A 61 6.04 3.66 -4.93
N VAL A 62 6.93 3.97 -3.99
CA VAL A 62 6.67 3.90 -2.56
C VAL A 62 6.85 5.28 -1.96
N ILE A 63 5.95 5.68 -1.09
CA ILE A 63 6.04 6.90 -0.29
C ILE A 63 6.05 6.48 1.17
N GLY A 64 7.19 6.63 1.85
CA GLY A 64 7.27 6.43 3.29
C GLY A 64 6.45 7.49 4.04
N ILE A 65 5.75 7.07 5.08
CA ILE A 65 4.96 7.95 5.93
C ILE A 65 5.67 8.06 7.28
N ASP A 66 5.91 9.27 7.71
CA ASP A 66 6.51 9.54 9.00
C ASP A 66 5.53 9.21 10.13
N LEU A 67 5.99 8.41 11.09
CA LEU A 67 5.21 8.05 12.27
C LEU A 67 5.12 9.20 13.29
N GLY A 68 6.06 10.16 13.23
CA GLY A 68 6.25 11.22 14.23
C GLY A 68 7.02 10.73 15.46
N ASN A 69 7.76 11.64 16.06
CA ASN A 69 8.70 11.35 17.16
C ASN A 69 8.03 10.78 18.43
N GLU A 70 6.73 11.00 18.59
CA GLU A 70 5.95 10.44 19.72
C GLU A 70 5.69 8.93 19.62
N PHE A 71 6.01 8.32 18.47
CA PHE A 71 5.81 6.89 18.18
C PHE A 71 7.11 6.16 17.87
N ASP A 72 8.16 6.45 18.63
CA ASP A 72 9.45 5.79 18.43
C ASP A 72 9.46 4.31 18.88
N ASP A 73 8.57 3.92 19.79
CA ASP A 73 8.53 2.54 20.30
C ASP A 73 7.91 1.51 19.32
N PRO A 74 6.78 1.77 18.61
CA PRO A 74 6.19 0.76 17.74
C PRO A 74 7.11 0.35 16.59
N GLU A 75 7.39 -0.94 16.50
CA GLU A 75 8.14 -1.52 15.40
C GLU A 75 7.23 -1.65 14.19
N MET A 76 7.03 -0.53 13.52
CA MET A 76 6.12 -0.41 12.40
C MET A 76 6.70 0.50 11.30
N ILE A 77 6.45 0.13 10.07
CA ILE A 77 6.72 0.96 8.88
C ILE A 77 5.38 1.28 8.24
N CYS A 78 5.07 2.57 8.07
CA CYS A 78 3.91 3.03 7.31
C CYS A 78 4.35 3.56 5.95
N PHE A 79 3.70 3.12 4.88
CA PHE A 79 4.00 3.59 3.53
C PHE A 79 2.78 3.48 2.61
N ASP A 80 2.73 4.35 1.61
CA ASP A 80 1.80 4.24 0.51
C ASP A 80 2.49 3.57 -0.68
N LEU A 81 1.89 2.50 -1.19
CA LEU A 81 2.27 1.88 -2.46
C LEU A 81 1.35 2.41 -3.56
N ILE A 82 1.94 2.91 -4.64
CA ILE A 82 1.18 3.45 -5.77
C ILE A 82 1.17 2.41 -6.88
N LEU A 83 0.01 1.81 -7.12
CA LEU A 83 -0.23 0.82 -8.16
C LEU A 83 -1.22 1.40 -9.16
N THR A 84 -0.81 1.53 -10.42
CA THR A 84 -1.66 2.08 -11.50
C THR A 84 -2.35 3.40 -11.17
N GLY A 85 -1.63 4.29 -10.45
CA GLY A 85 -2.15 5.59 -10.01
C GLY A 85 -3.02 5.56 -8.75
N ASN A 86 -3.34 4.38 -8.23
CA ASN A 86 -4.09 4.23 -6.98
C ASN A 86 -3.15 4.07 -5.80
N HIS A 87 -3.41 4.79 -4.73
CA HIS A 87 -2.69 4.65 -3.49
C HIS A 87 -3.30 3.55 -2.64
N THR A 88 -2.45 2.77 -2.00
CA THR A 88 -2.83 1.79 -0.97
C THR A 88 -1.90 1.98 0.20
N ARG A 89 -2.44 2.20 1.38
CA ARG A 89 -1.69 2.40 2.60
C ARG A 89 -1.36 1.08 3.26
N PHE A 90 -0.09 0.88 3.54
CA PHE A 90 0.45 -0.30 4.19
C PHE A 90 1.05 0.03 5.54
N TYR A 91 0.84 -0.86 6.47
CA TYR A 91 1.48 -0.89 7.78
C TYR A 91 2.14 -2.25 7.94
N ALA A 92 3.46 -2.29 7.84
CA ALA A 92 4.25 -3.47 8.16
C ALA A 92 4.66 -3.38 9.64
N LEU A 93 4.22 -4.30 10.48
CA LEU A 93 4.44 -4.20 11.92
C LEU A 93 4.87 -5.53 12.55
N TYR A 94 5.59 -5.39 13.63
CA TYR A 94 5.90 -6.46 14.57
C TYR A 94 5.49 -6.03 15.97
N ARG A 95 4.65 -6.82 16.63
CA ARG A 95 4.34 -6.65 18.04
C ARG A 95 5.13 -7.67 18.86
N PRO A 96 6.00 -7.25 19.77
CA PRO A 96 6.66 -8.18 20.69
C PRO A 96 5.63 -9.01 21.48
N PRO A 97 5.93 -10.29 21.80
CA PRO A 97 5.06 -11.08 22.65
C PRO A 97 5.01 -10.50 24.06
N GLY A 98 3.90 -10.75 24.77
CA GLY A 98 3.67 -10.28 26.14
C GLY A 98 2.24 -9.82 26.34
N TYR A 99 1.78 -9.86 27.61
CA TYR A 99 0.42 -9.50 28.01
C TYR A 99 0.41 -8.74 29.35
N ASP A 100 1.56 -8.26 29.79
CA ASP A 100 1.76 -7.43 30.99
C ASP A 100 1.45 -5.93 30.72
N SER A 101 1.73 -5.10 31.70
CA SER A 101 1.53 -3.65 31.62
C SER A 101 2.34 -2.99 30.51
N ASP A 102 3.55 -3.49 30.26
CA ASP A 102 4.44 -2.92 29.25
C ASP A 102 3.96 -3.27 27.85
N ALA A 103 3.50 -4.52 27.65
CA ALA A 103 2.85 -4.97 26.42
C ALA A 103 1.56 -4.18 26.16
N LEU A 104 0.76 -3.89 27.20
CA LEU A 104 -0.43 -3.05 27.07
C LEU A 104 -0.06 -1.61 26.66
N CYS A 105 0.94 -1.02 27.31
CA CYS A 105 1.42 0.31 26.95
C CYS A 105 1.87 0.37 25.48
N TYR A 106 2.63 -0.65 25.05
CA TYR A 106 3.05 -0.78 23.66
C TYR A 106 1.86 -0.85 22.69
N VAL A 107 0.86 -1.69 22.96
CA VAL A 107 -0.34 -1.83 22.12
C VAL A 107 -1.16 -0.55 22.10
N CYS A 108 -1.30 0.16 23.21
CA CYS A 108 -1.96 1.47 23.23
C CYS A 108 -1.26 2.50 22.33
N LYS A 109 0.07 2.55 22.38
CA LYS A 109 0.87 3.43 21.48
C LYS A 109 0.72 3.00 20.03
N LEU A 110 0.78 1.70 19.73
CA LEU A 110 0.59 1.15 18.39
C LEU A 110 -0.78 1.51 17.82
N VAL A 111 -1.86 1.27 18.58
CA VAL A 111 -3.24 1.59 18.16
C VAL A 111 -3.41 3.10 17.94
N LYS A 112 -2.89 3.93 18.86
CA LYS A 112 -2.93 5.40 18.70
C LYS A 112 -2.22 5.83 17.40
N CYS A 113 -1.07 5.22 17.09
CA CYS A 113 -0.33 5.50 15.87
C CYS A 113 -1.12 5.06 14.62
N LEU A 114 -1.66 3.84 14.62
CA LEU A 114 -2.48 3.31 13.53
C LEU A 114 -3.70 4.20 13.27
N THR A 115 -4.47 4.56 14.31
CA THR A 115 -5.64 5.44 14.20
C THR A 115 -5.28 6.79 13.60
N ARG A 116 -4.14 7.38 14.00
CA ARG A 116 -3.68 8.67 13.44
C ARG A 116 -3.32 8.58 11.96
N LEU A 117 -2.73 7.47 11.56
CA LEU A 117 -2.20 7.27 10.20
C LEU A 117 -3.22 6.64 9.25
N GLU A 118 -4.34 6.15 9.79
CA GLU A 118 -5.38 5.51 8.99
C GLU A 118 -5.88 6.45 7.88
N SER A 119 -5.90 5.93 6.65
CA SER A 119 -6.38 6.68 5.51
C SER A 119 -7.88 6.52 5.34
N THR A 120 -8.60 7.63 5.27
CA THR A 120 -10.03 7.65 4.90
C THR A 120 -10.24 7.62 3.38
N LYS A 121 -9.16 7.83 2.60
CA LYS A 121 -9.21 7.92 1.13
C LYS A 121 -8.72 6.66 0.42
N TYR A 122 -7.84 5.91 1.07
CA TYR A 122 -7.15 4.77 0.46
C TYR A 122 -7.44 3.50 1.26
N PRO A 123 -7.39 2.33 0.61
CA PRO A 123 -7.38 1.06 1.33
C PRO A 123 -6.26 1.03 2.36
N ASN A 124 -6.56 0.53 3.56
CA ASN A 124 -5.58 0.30 4.61
C ASN A 124 -5.29 -1.20 4.70
N ILE A 125 -4.02 -1.56 4.78
CA ILE A 125 -3.54 -2.94 4.87
C ILE A 125 -2.50 -3.04 5.97
N ILE A 126 -2.77 -3.85 6.99
CA ILE A 126 -1.82 -4.19 8.04
C ILE A 126 -1.27 -5.58 7.77
N LEU A 127 0.05 -5.70 7.80
CA LEU A 127 0.80 -6.93 7.55
C LEU A 127 1.83 -7.11 8.67
N GLY A 128 1.97 -8.30 9.18
CA GLY A 128 3.04 -8.61 10.10
C GLY A 128 2.64 -9.56 11.20
N ASP A 129 3.55 -9.74 12.15
CA ASP A 129 3.37 -10.60 13.31
C ASP A 129 2.82 -9.76 14.47
N VAL A 130 1.58 -10.05 14.84
CA VAL A 130 0.90 -9.38 15.98
C VAL A 130 1.05 -10.11 17.29
N ASN A 131 1.61 -11.32 17.29
CA ASN A 131 1.84 -12.15 18.48
C ASN A 131 0.64 -12.27 19.44
N LEU A 132 -0.59 -12.24 18.91
CA LEU A 132 -1.82 -12.42 19.70
C LEU A 132 -2.25 -13.88 19.67
N LEU A 133 -1.97 -14.58 20.77
CA LEU A 133 -2.32 -15.99 20.93
C LEU A 133 -3.82 -16.19 21.16
N LYS A 134 -4.35 -17.33 20.69
CA LYS A 134 -5.73 -17.76 20.97
C LYS A 134 -6.82 -16.78 20.48
N VAL A 135 -6.53 -15.99 19.46
CA VAL A 135 -7.54 -15.13 18.84
C VAL A 135 -8.41 -15.95 17.90
N ASN A 136 -9.72 -15.78 18.02
CA ASN A 136 -10.65 -16.20 16.97
C ASN A 136 -10.81 -15.05 15.98
N TRP A 137 -10.11 -15.15 14.86
CA TRP A 137 -10.07 -14.11 13.84
C TRP A 137 -11.38 -13.95 13.05
N ASN A 138 -12.31 -14.92 13.13
CA ASN A 138 -13.61 -14.82 12.44
C ASN A 138 -14.54 -13.79 13.09
N ASN A 139 -14.42 -13.60 14.40
CA ASN A 139 -15.25 -12.67 15.15
C ASN A 139 -14.45 -11.69 16.01
N PHE A 140 -13.14 -11.63 15.81
CA PHE A 140 -12.22 -10.76 16.56
C PHE A 140 -12.36 -10.92 18.09
N SER A 141 -12.48 -12.14 18.57
CA SER A 141 -12.52 -12.43 19.99
C SER A 141 -11.23 -13.12 20.47
N GLY A 142 -10.88 -12.89 21.72
CA GLY A 142 -9.66 -13.42 22.33
C GLY A 142 -9.84 -13.69 23.82
N PRO A 143 -8.73 -13.96 24.54
CA PRO A 143 -8.74 -14.30 25.97
C PRO A 143 -9.35 -13.27 26.92
N GLY A 144 -9.62 -12.05 26.46
CA GLY A 144 -10.28 -11.01 27.26
C GLY A 144 -9.33 -10.16 28.12
N ASP A 145 -8.01 -10.36 28.01
CA ASP A 145 -7.06 -9.43 28.61
C ASP A 145 -7.00 -8.10 27.86
N ALA A 146 -6.47 -7.07 28.52
CA ALA A 146 -6.47 -5.71 28.01
C ALA A 146 -5.67 -5.55 26.69
N VAL A 147 -4.62 -6.36 26.48
CA VAL A 147 -3.81 -6.32 25.25
C VAL A 147 -4.64 -6.76 24.04
N HIS A 148 -5.34 -7.92 24.18
CA HIS A 148 -6.23 -8.41 23.13
C HIS A 148 -7.38 -7.44 22.88
N LEU A 149 -8.08 -7.02 23.93
CA LEU A 149 -9.23 -6.12 23.83
C LEU A 149 -8.86 -4.83 23.12
N THR A 150 -7.74 -4.19 23.48
CA THR A 150 -7.30 -2.93 22.86
C THR A 150 -7.08 -3.07 21.36
N PHE A 151 -6.36 -4.10 20.94
CA PHE A 151 -6.04 -4.27 19.53
C PHE A 151 -7.25 -4.74 18.71
N LEU A 152 -8.02 -5.70 19.23
CA LEU A 152 -9.20 -6.23 18.52
C LEU A 152 -10.33 -5.20 18.42
N SER A 153 -10.54 -4.35 19.44
CA SER A 153 -11.51 -3.25 19.36
C SER A 153 -11.15 -2.27 18.25
N PHE A 154 -9.88 -1.88 18.17
CA PHE A 154 -9.41 -1.02 17.07
C PHE A 154 -9.72 -1.62 15.69
N LEU A 155 -9.47 -2.92 15.49
CA LEU A 155 -9.75 -3.58 14.21
C LEU A 155 -11.23 -3.58 13.85
N LEU A 156 -12.11 -3.76 14.84
CA LEU A 156 -13.57 -3.71 14.66
C LEU A 156 -14.03 -2.29 14.34
N GLU A 157 -13.56 -1.29 15.09
CA GLU A 157 -13.91 0.12 14.90
C GLU A 157 -13.46 0.64 13.53
N SER A 158 -12.28 0.22 13.07
CA SER A 158 -11.73 0.58 11.76
C SER A 158 -12.18 -0.35 10.63
N SER A 159 -13.11 -1.27 10.88
CA SER A 159 -13.69 -2.18 9.88
C SER A 159 -12.66 -3.04 9.13
N PHE A 160 -11.60 -3.47 9.80
CA PHE A 160 -10.64 -4.40 9.24
C PHE A 160 -11.22 -5.82 9.14
N THR A 161 -10.82 -6.53 8.09
CA THR A 161 -11.07 -7.95 7.88
C THR A 161 -9.74 -8.69 7.87
N GLN A 162 -9.64 -9.80 8.60
CA GLN A 162 -8.46 -10.67 8.61
C GLN A 162 -8.60 -11.76 7.54
N LEU A 163 -7.57 -11.99 6.73
CA LEU A 163 -7.64 -12.83 5.54
C LEU A 163 -6.83 -14.14 5.64
N VAL A 164 -5.92 -14.27 6.60
CA VAL A 164 -5.16 -15.52 6.81
C VAL A 164 -6.03 -16.51 7.57
N THR A 165 -6.31 -17.67 6.97
CA THR A 165 -7.22 -18.69 7.53
C THR A 165 -6.49 -19.96 8.01
N PHE A 166 -5.15 -19.98 7.95
CA PHE A 166 -4.30 -21.10 8.35
C PHE A 166 -3.33 -20.67 9.44
N SER A 167 -2.90 -21.63 10.26
CA SER A 167 -1.93 -21.37 11.32
C SER A 167 -0.58 -20.97 10.74
N THR A 168 0.03 -19.91 11.29
CA THR A 168 1.35 -19.44 10.89
C THR A 168 2.45 -19.87 11.85
N ARG A 169 2.11 -20.16 13.12
CA ARG A 169 3.01 -20.72 14.11
C ARG A 169 2.27 -21.67 15.04
N GLY A 170 2.68 -22.95 15.07
CA GLY A 170 1.97 -23.97 15.84
C GLY A 170 0.50 -24.06 15.43
N SER A 171 -0.43 -23.83 16.37
CA SER A 171 -1.87 -23.78 16.09
C SER A 171 -2.44 -22.37 16.00
N ASN A 172 -1.59 -21.33 16.02
CA ASN A 172 -2.02 -19.93 16.05
C ASN A 172 -1.79 -19.24 14.71
N ILE A 173 -2.63 -18.25 14.42
CA ILE A 173 -2.44 -17.26 13.36
C ILE A 173 -1.84 -16.02 14.02
N LEU A 174 -0.52 -15.85 13.90
CA LEU A 174 0.20 -14.72 14.48
C LEU A 174 0.58 -13.70 13.41
N ASP A 175 0.86 -14.20 12.20
CA ASP A 175 1.13 -13.39 11.02
C ASP A 175 -0.18 -13.12 10.29
N VAL A 176 -0.56 -11.86 10.23
CA VAL A 176 -1.88 -11.44 9.76
C VAL A 176 -1.82 -10.63 8.47
N ILE A 177 -2.92 -10.69 7.74
CA ILE A 177 -3.27 -9.78 6.66
C ILE A 177 -4.60 -9.15 7.02
N LEU A 178 -4.57 -7.93 7.53
CA LEU A 178 -5.76 -7.19 7.89
C LEU A 178 -5.99 -6.09 6.85
N THR A 179 -7.21 -5.95 6.36
CA THR A 179 -7.52 -4.96 5.33
C THR A 179 -8.92 -4.39 5.48
N THR A 180 -9.08 -3.11 5.11
CA THR A 180 -10.39 -2.47 4.98
C THR A 180 -11.07 -2.78 3.64
N VAL A 181 -10.35 -3.40 2.68
CA VAL A 181 -10.88 -3.73 1.35
C VAL A 181 -10.46 -5.16 0.94
N PRO A 182 -11.17 -6.21 1.43
CA PRO A 182 -10.83 -7.62 1.16
C PRO A 182 -10.75 -7.96 -0.33
N SER A 183 -11.56 -7.30 -1.18
CA SER A 183 -11.59 -7.53 -2.63
C SER A 183 -10.30 -7.14 -3.37
N LEU A 184 -9.34 -6.52 -2.69
CA LEU A 184 -7.99 -6.28 -3.25
C LEU A 184 -7.12 -7.52 -3.23
N PHE A 185 -7.52 -8.56 -2.50
CA PHE A 185 -6.71 -9.75 -2.35
C PHE A 185 -7.24 -10.90 -3.21
N GLY A 186 -6.31 -11.54 -3.91
CA GLY A 186 -6.54 -12.80 -4.60
C GLY A 186 -6.20 -13.99 -3.71
N LYS A 187 -5.46 -14.95 -4.27
CA LYS A 187 -5.08 -16.16 -3.55
C LYS A 187 -4.12 -15.84 -2.39
N ILE A 188 -4.41 -16.42 -1.21
CA ILE A 188 -3.55 -16.38 -0.02
C ILE A 188 -3.14 -17.81 0.29
N THR A 189 -1.85 -18.06 0.46
CA THR A 189 -1.30 -19.40 0.69
C THR A 189 -0.25 -19.41 1.79
N CYS A 190 -0.18 -20.55 2.47
CA CYS A 190 0.90 -20.89 3.39
C CYS A 190 2.10 -21.42 2.58
N ASP A 191 3.27 -20.86 2.84
CA ASP A 191 4.52 -21.34 2.29
C ASP A 191 5.46 -21.85 3.41
N THR A 192 6.51 -22.52 3.03
CA THR A 192 7.53 -22.99 3.97
C THR A 192 8.19 -21.84 4.72
N PRO A 193 8.62 -22.07 5.98
CA PRO A 193 9.45 -21.12 6.72
C PRO A 193 10.69 -20.67 5.92
N ILE A 194 11.15 -19.45 6.21
CA ILE A 194 12.39 -18.93 5.62
C ILE A 194 13.53 -19.10 6.62
N GLY A 195 14.60 -19.78 6.19
CA GLY A 195 15.72 -20.11 7.05
C GLY A 195 15.28 -20.99 8.20
N ASP A 196 15.71 -20.68 9.42
CA ASP A 196 15.41 -21.42 10.65
C ASP A 196 14.19 -20.85 11.42
N SER A 197 13.31 -20.11 10.73
CA SER A 197 12.10 -19.58 11.35
C SER A 197 11.13 -20.69 11.75
N ASP A 198 10.49 -20.56 12.90
CA ASP A 198 9.37 -21.41 13.34
C ASP A 198 8.00 -20.89 12.87
N HIS A 199 7.98 -19.78 12.09
CA HIS A 199 6.81 -19.27 11.43
C HIS A 199 6.75 -19.67 9.95
N SER A 200 5.59 -20.09 9.48
CA SER A 200 5.32 -20.27 8.05
C SER A 200 5.28 -18.92 7.35
N SER A 201 5.73 -18.89 6.10
CA SER A 201 5.59 -17.72 5.26
C SER A 201 4.15 -17.61 4.73
N VAL A 202 3.62 -16.39 4.72
CA VAL A 202 2.31 -16.09 4.12
C VAL A 202 2.53 -15.45 2.77
N ARG A 203 1.95 -16.03 1.71
CA ARG A 203 1.99 -15.49 0.35
C ARG A 203 0.59 -15.05 -0.05
N PHE A 204 0.47 -13.88 -0.68
CA PHE A 204 -0.80 -13.46 -1.25
C PHE A 204 -0.64 -12.71 -2.58
N GLU A 205 -1.75 -12.57 -3.28
CA GLU A 205 -1.87 -11.80 -4.49
C GLU A 205 -2.66 -10.52 -4.21
N LEU A 206 -2.20 -9.38 -4.75
CA LEU A 206 -3.01 -8.16 -4.83
C LEU A 206 -3.63 -8.06 -6.21
N LEU A 207 -4.94 -7.90 -6.25
CA LEU A 207 -5.69 -7.70 -7.48
C LEU A 207 -5.64 -6.22 -7.84
N VAL A 208 -4.71 -5.87 -8.73
CA VAL A 208 -4.59 -4.51 -9.23
C VAL A 208 -5.60 -4.32 -10.37
N SER A 209 -6.68 -3.60 -10.10
CA SER A 209 -7.63 -3.25 -11.17
C SER A 209 -6.99 -2.21 -12.08
N SER A 210 -6.87 -2.54 -13.36
CA SER A 210 -6.47 -1.59 -14.41
C SER A 210 -7.57 -0.56 -14.74
N ARG A 211 -8.77 -0.73 -14.20
CA ARG A 211 -9.87 0.22 -14.37
C ARG A 211 -9.92 1.16 -13.16
N PRO A 212 -9.85 2.50 -13.38
CA PRO A 212 -10.27 3.41 -12.34
C PRO A 212 -11.72 3.03 -11.97
N ARG A 213 -11.99 2.77 -10.68
CA ARG A 213 -13.37 2.60 -10.22
C ARG A 213 -14.11 3.88 -10.59
N ILE A 214 -15.00 3.81 -11.55
CA ILE A 214 -16.04 4.82 -11.75
C ILE A 214 -16.97 4.62 -10.56
N ASN A 215 -16.67 5.30 -9.46
CA ASN A 215 -17.63 5.45 -8.38
C ASN A 215 -18.76 6.28 -8.97
N ASN A 216 -19.91 5.65 -9.24
CA ASN A 216 -21.18 6.33 -9.50
C ASN A 216 -21.66 7.01 -8.21
N TYR A 217 -20.90 7.98 -7.72
CA TYR A 217 -21.39 9.03 -6.86
C TYR A 217 -21.58 10.25 -7.76
N HIS A 218 -22.84 10.57 -7.98
CA HIS A 218 -23.25 11.82 -8.61
C HIS A 218 -22.53 13.00 -7.92
N ASN A 219 -21.85 13.84 -8.76
CA ASN A 219 -21.20 15.11 -8.43
C ASN A 219 -19.73 15.06 -7.95
N GLU A 220 -18.81 14.49 -8.76
CA GLU A 220 -17.45 15.05 -8.76
C GLU A 220 -16.99 15.27 -10.20
N GLN A 221 -16.38 16.42 -10.44
CA GLN A 221 -15.91 16.89 -11.74
C GLN A 221 -14.90 15.91 -12.39
N PRO A 222 -14.81 15.81 -13.72
CA PRO A 222 -13.98 14.83 -14.39
C PRO A 222 -12.52 14.99 -13.96
N VAL A 223 -11.94 13.86 -13.53
CA VAL A 223 -10.51 13.71 -13.22
C VAL A 223 -9.70 14.34 -14.34
N SER A 224 -8.91 15.32 -14.00
CA SER A 224 -8.03 16.04 -14.89
C SER A 224 -7.24 15.07 -15.78
N ASN A 225 -7.33 15.22 -17.10
CA ASN A 225 -6.50 14.51 -18.06
C ASN A 225 -5.03 14.69 -17.67
N VAL A 226 -4.43 13.65 -17.10
CA VAL A 226 -2.99 13.65 -16.81
C VAL A 226 -2.27 13.74 -18.14
N LYS A 227 -1.60 14.87 -18.38
CA LYS A 227 -0.79 15.03 -19.58
C LYS A 227 0.65 14.65 -19.26
N TYR A 228 1.13 13.60 -19.91
CA TYR A 228 2.53 13.20 -19.84
C TYR A 228 3.40 14.05 -20.75
N ASN A 229 4.59 14.39 -20.29
CA ASN A 229 5.61 15.02 -21.13
C ASN A 229 6.45 13.92 -21.83
N TRP A 230 5.93 13.41 -22.92
CA TRP A 230 6.54 12.31 -23.67
C TRP A 230 7.96 12.63 -24.17
N HIS A 231 8.27 13.90 -24.43
CA HIS A 231 9.60 14.32 -24.88
C HIS A 231 10.69 14.19 -23.79
N GLN A 232 10.29 14.14 -22.54
CA GLN A 232 11.19 13.98 -21.39
C GLN A 232 11.10 12.58 -20.73
N GLY A 233 10.46 11.64 -21.43
CA GLY A 233 10.38 10.26 -20.96
C GLY A 233 11.74 9.57 -21.04
N ASP A 234 12.08 8.81 -19.99
CA ASP A 234 13.24 7.92 -19.96
C ASP A 234 12.87 6.58 -20.60
N TYR A 235 12.98 6.52 -21.91
CA TYR A 235 12.61 5.34 -22.69
C TYR A 235 13.59 4.17 -22.51
N ASP A 236 14.84 4.44 -22.19
CA ASP A 236 15.82 3.39 -21.87
C ASP A 236 15.47 2.68 -20.57
N ALA A 237 15.07 3.43 -19.56
CA ALA A 237 14.57 2.87 -18.32
C ALA A 237 13.27 2.08 -18.51
N ILE A 238 12.34 2.54 -19.38
CA ILE A 238 11.14 1.78 -19.76
C ILE A 238 11.52 0.46 -20.42
N CYS A 239 12.45 0.48 -21.40
CA CYS A 239 12.92 -0.73 -22.07
C CYS A 239 13.60 -1.71 -21.11
N MET A 240 14.46 -1.21 -20.21
CA MET A 240 15.11 -2.03 -19.19
C MET A 240 14.07 -2.65 -18.23
N PHE A 241 13.07 -1.89 -17.85
CA PHE A 241 11.98 -2.39 -17.00
C PHE A 241 11.19 -3.51 -17.68
N LEU A 242 10.75 -3.29 -18.92
CA LEU A 242 9.96 -4.26 -19.68
C LEU A 242 10.76 -5.52 -20.04
N SER A 243 12.07 -5.39 -20.31
CA SER A 243 12.94 -6.55 -20.57
C SER A 243 13.26 -7.39 -19.32
N GLY A 244 13.11 -6.80 -18.13
CA GLY A 244 13.25 -7.54 -16.86
C GLY A 244 12.04 -8.39 -16.48
N ILE A 245 10.98 -8.40 -17.28
CA ILE A 245 9.74 -9.15 -17.02
C ILE A 245 9.82 -10.52 -17.69
N ASP A 246 9.50 -11.57 -16.94
CA ASP A 246 9.33 -12.91 -17.49
C ASP A 246 7.95 -13.03 -18.17
N TRP A 247 7.88 -12.59 -19.43
CA TRP A 247 6.66 -12.62 -20.23
C TRP A 247 6.12 -14.01 -20.46
N LEU A 248 6.98 -15.05 -20.51
CA LEU A 248 6.52 -16.43 -20.65
C LEU A 248 5.73 -16.87 -19.43
N SER A 249 6.24 -16.58 -18.25
CA SER A 249 5.47 -16.83 -17.00
C SER A 249 4.17 -16.05 -16.95
N VAL A 250 4.16 -14.79 -17.41
CA VAL A 250 2.93 -13.98 -17.50
C VAL A 250 1.91 -14.65 -18.41
N ILE A 251 2.32 -15.13 -19.59
CA ILE A 251 1.42 -15.76 -20.57
C ILE A 251 0.90 -17.11 -20.04
N HIS A 252 1.76 -17.97 -19.50
CA HIS A 252 1.39 -19.31 -19.06
C HIS A 252 0.56 -19.33 -17.76
N SER A 253 0.70 -18.30 -16.92
CA SER A 253 -0.04 -18.22 -15.64
C SER A 253 -1.44 -17.67 -15.78
N ASN A 254 -1.86 -17.21 -16.96
CA ASN A 254 -3.15 -16.55 -17.16
C ASN A 254 -4.07 -17.37 -18.07
N PRO A 255 -5.37 -17.51 -17.68
CA PRO A 255 -6.30 -18.43 -18.33
C PRO A 255 -6.78 -17.97 -19.70
N SER A 256 -6.59 -16.72 -20.09
CA SER A 256 -7.07 -16.19 -21.37
C SER A 256 -6.24 -15.05 -21.90
N ALA A 257 -6.27 -14.86 -23.23
CA ALA A 257 -5.59 -13.77 -23.90
C ALA A 257 -6.05 -12.37 -23.41
N LEU A 258 -7.32 -12.24 -22.99
CA LEU A 258 -7.84 -10.98 -22.42
C LEU A 258 -7.15 -10.63 -21.11
N VAL A 259 -6.96 -11.60 -20.22
CA VAL A 259 -6.27 -11.39 -18.95
C VAL A 259 -4.80 -11.07 -19.19
N VAL A 260 -4.12 -11.77 -20.12
CA VAL A 260 -2.75 -11.47 -20.53
C VAL A 260 -2.63 -10.04 -21.04
N TRP A 261 -3.57 -9.60 -21.87
CA TRP A 261 -3.62 -8.22 -22.37
C TRP A 261 -3.80 -7.19 -21.26
N GLU A 262 -4.71 -7.43 -20.33
CA GLU A 262 -4.92 -6.53 -19.18
C GLU A 262 -3.67 -6.42 -18.30
N VAL A 263 -2.99 -7.54 -18.06
CA VAL A 263 -1.71 -7.56 -17.34
C VAL A 263 -0.63 -6.79 -18.09
N PHE A 264 -0.49 -7.01 -19.41
CA PHE A 264 0.47 -6.28 -20.24
C PHE A 264 0.23 -4.76 -20.17
N ILE A 265 -1.00 -4.33 -20.36
CA ILE A 265 -1.39 -2.90 -20.32
C ILE A 265 -1.11 -2.31 -18.93
N SER A 266 -1.40 -3.06 -17.86
CA SER A 266 -1.13 -2.62 -16.50
C SER A 266 0.37 -2.37 -16.25
N ILE A 267 1.21 -3.29 -16.72
CA ILE A 267 2.67 -3.18 -16.62
C ILE A 267 3.19 -1.99 -17.45
N LEU A 268 2.68 -1.82 -18.66
CA LEU A 268 3.07 -0.72 -19.54
C LEU A 268 2.70 0.65 -18.94
N TYR A 269 1.49 0.81 -18.41
CA TYR A 269 1.10 2.05 -17.75
C TYR A 269 1.92 2.31 -16.48
N ALA A 270 2.28 1.29 -15.73
CA ALA A 270 3.18 1.43 -14.60
C ALA A 270 4.55 1.98 -15.04
N ALA A 271 5.12 1.46 -16.13
CA ALA A 271 6.37 1.96 -16.68
C ALA A 271 6.24 3.43 -17.15
N ILE A 272 5.16 3.78 -17.83
CA ILE A 272 4.90 5.16 -18.28
C ILE A 272 4.81 6.12 -17.10
N ASP A 273 4.03 5.77 -16.07
CA ASP A 273 3.87 6.61 -14.88
C ASP A 273 5.18 6.85 -14.12
N MET A 274 6.13 5.92 -14.23
CA MET A 274 7.42 6.00 -13.55
C MET A 274 8.47 6.78 -14.32
N TYR A 275 8.51 6.61 -15.62
CA TYR A 275 9.62 7.09 -16.43
C TYR A 275 9.23 8.23 -17.38
N VAL A 276 7.94 8.58 -17.46
CA VAL A 276 7.48 9.73 -18.24
C VAL A 276 6.99 10.82 -17.28
N PRO A 277 7.67 11.98 -17.18
CA PRO A 277 7.26 13.07 -16.31
C PRO A 277 5.86 13.56 -16.68
N ARG A 278 5.09 13.94 -15.68
CA ARG A 278 3.80 14.60 -15.86
C ARG A 278 4.01 16.09 -16.06
N HIS A 279 3.24 16.71 -16.95
CA HIS A 279 3.24 18.17 -17.06
C HIS A 279 2.82 18.76 -15.70
N SER A 280 3.68 19.58 -15.08
CA SER A 280 3.26 20.42 -13.97
C SER A 280 2.19 21.37 -14.49
N GLN A 281 1.01 21.36 -13.91
CA GLN A 281 0.07 22.45 -14.08
C GLN A 281 0.70 23.69 -13.42
N SER A 282 1.46 24.48 -14.23
CA SER A 282 1.70 25.86 -13.85
C SER A 282 0.32 26.48 -13.70
N SER A 283 0.09 27.08 -12.54
CA SER A 283 -1.10 27.86 -12.25
C SER A 283 -1.24 28.94 -13.32
N ILE A 284 -1.94 28.63 -14.40
CA ILE A 284 -2.39 29.65 -15.36
C ILE A 284 -3.39 30.46 -14.59
N ASN A 285 -2.98 31.68 -14.22
CA ASN A 285 -3.80 32.68 -13.59
C ASN A 285 -5.17 32.75 -14.31
N ARG A 286 -6.20 32.26 -13.68
CA ARG A 286 -7.60 32.30 -14.17
C ARG A 286 -8.17 33.71 -14.26
N SER A 287 -7.37 34.76 -14.00
CA SER A 287 -7.82 36.16 -14.05
C SER A 287 -8.11 36.69 -15.46
N GLY A 288 -7.60 36.02 -16.53
CA GLY A 288 -7.81 36.48 -17.91
C GLY A 288 -9.08 35.98 -18.60
N ARG A 289 -9.70 34.89 -18.14
CA ARG A 289 -10.89 34.33 -18.83
C ARG A 289 -12.24 34.82 -18.28
N HIS A 290 -12.28 35.37 -17.10
CA HIS A 290 -13.53 35.91 -16.52
C HIS A 290 -13.95 37.23 -17.18
N GLY A 291 -13.01 38.04 -17.67
CA GLY A 291 -13.31 39.29 -18.35
C GLY A 291 -14.01 39.16 -19.70
N TYR A 292 -13.73 38.08 -20.45
CA TYR A 292 -14.34 37.86 -21.76
C TYR A 292 -15.78 37.36 -21.68
N ARG A 293 -16.06 36.48 -20.73
CA ARG A 293 -17.42 35.93 -20.54
C ARG A 293 -18.40 36.96 -19.99
N THR A 294 -17.94 37.87 -19.13
CA THR A 294 -18.76 38.95 -18.58
C THR A 294 -19.12 40.00 -19.63
N ARG A 295 -18.24 40.29 -20.57
CA ARG A 295 -18.53 41.25 -21.67
C ARG A 295 -19.55 40.72 -22.68
N GLU A 296 -19.51 39.44 -23.03
CA GLU A 296 -20.49 38.82 -23.96
C GLU A 296 -21.89 38.71 -23.30
N ILE A 297 -21.95 38.31 -22.02
CA ILE A 297 -23.24 38.26 -21.29
C ILE A 297 -23.85 39.65 -21.16
N SER A 298 -23.04 40.67 -20.87
CA SER A 298 -23.53 42.08 -20.81
C SER A 298 -24.01 42.61 -22.16
N ARG A 299 -23.41 42.16 -23.27
CA ARG A 299 -23.89 42.52 -24.61
C ARG A 299 -25.16 41.79 -25.02
N CYS A 300 -25.34 40.53 -24.60
CA CYS A 300 -26.59 39.82 -24.87
C CYS A 300 -27.75 40.36 -24.03
N THR A 301 -27.55 40.73 -22.77
CA THR A 301 -28.59 41.35 -21.93
C THR A 301 -28.98 42.73 -22.43
N ALA A 302 -28.03 43.52 -22.90
CA ALA A 302 -28.35 44.85 -23.48
C ALA A 302 -29.16 44.72 -24.80
N LYS A 303 -28.90 43.75 -25.66
CA LYS A 303 -29.69 43.47 -26.85
C LYS A 303 -31.09 42.96 -26.55
N THR A 304 -31.28 42.17 -25.49
CA THR A 304 -32.60 41.67 -25.11
C THR A 304 -33.47 42.77 -24.50
N GLN A 305 -32.89 43.75 -23.81
CA GLN A 305 -33.65 44.91 -23.27
C GLN A 305 -34.07 45.89 -24.37
N THR A 306 -33.28 46.01 -25.46
CA THR A 306 -33.65 46.89 -26.59
C THR A 306 -34.78 46.32 -27.47
N LEU A 307 -34.95 45.00 -27.48
CA LEU A 307 -36.07 44.33 -28.17
C LEU A 307 -37.35 44.21 -27.34
N ALA A 308 -37.30 44.50 -26.06
CA ALA A 308 -38.47 44.50 -25.20
C ALA A 308 -39.10 45.90 -25.02
N GLN A 309 -38.53 46.96 -25.69
CA GLN A 309 -39.00 48.32 -25.66
C GLN A 309 -39.38 48.85 -27.05
N ALA A 310 -39.44 48.00 -28.05
CA ALA A 310 -39.98 48.27 -29.40
C ALA A 310 -41.24 47.33 -29.59
#